data_529eb4cd8dac353c554da72cfee3e93b
#
_entry.id   529eb4cd8dac353c554da72cfee3e93b
#
_cell.length_a   1.000
_cell.length_b   1.000
_cell.length_c   1.000
_cell.angle_alpha   90.00
_cell.angle_beta   90.00
_cell.angle_gamma   90.00
#
_symmetry.space_group_name_H-M   'P 1'
#
loop_
_entity.id
_entity.type
_entity.pdbx_description
1 polymer ?
#
loop_
_entity_poly.entity_id
_entity_poly.type
_entity_poly.pdbx_seq_one_letter_code
_entity_poly.pdbx_strand_id
1 'polypeptide(L)'
;MSLQEELKGPPPAKLVVDHVSKWFQQKRQTVHALDDVSLEVAEGEFIVMVGPSGCGKSTLLEIIAGLEKPDKGRVLADNQPVLRPGRHRLVMFQESALFPWLNVFGNVMFGLKLKPGLRNRERREVAKFFLHLVGLEKFMEANVHELSGGMKQRVALARALAPNPRVLLMDEPFAALDAMTREQLYGDIQQIWQKRRKTIVFVTHNVREAACLADRVVIMSPTPGRIREIFEIKLPRPRDFNSIEIARHASQLTAALKGYLAPEPVNVE
;
A
#
# COMPACT_ATOMS: atom_id res chain seq x y z
N MET A 1 10.94 18.33 -21.14
CA MET A 1 9.56 18.65 -20.67
C MET A 1 9.01 19.69 -21.63
N SER A 2 7.88 19.40 -22.26
CA SER A 2 7.24 20.34 -23.17
C SER A 2 6.39 21.33 -22.37
N LEU A 3 6.29 22.59 -22.86
CA LEU A 3 5.43 23.64 -22.31
C LEU A 3 3.95 23.21 -22.13
N GLN A 4 3.53 22.14 -22.79
CA GLN A 4 2.19 21.56 -22.65
C GLN A 4 2.03 20.68 -21.38
N GLU A 5 3.11 20.24 -20.73
CA GLU A 5 3.07 19.49 -19.46
C GLU A 5 2.96 20.45 -18.26
N GLU A 6 3.50 21.66 -18.35
CA GLU A 6 3.41 22.69 -17.29
C GLU A 6 2.02 23.34 -17.19
N LEU A 7 1.19 23.26 -18.23
CA LEU A 7 -0.16 23.81 -18.25
C LEU A 7 -1.25 22.84 -17.74
N LYS A 8 -0.91 21.59 -17.50
CA LYS A 8 -1.82 20.64 -16.86
C LYS A 8 -1.70 20.82 -15.35
N GLY A 9 -2.76 21.31 -14.73
CA GLY A 9 -2.90 21.31 -13.28
C GLY A 9 -2.66 19.90 -12.70
N PRO A 10 -2.43 19.75 -11.38
CA PRO A 10 -2.22 18.46 -10.78
C PRO A 10 -3.36 17.50 -11.17
N PRO A 11 -3.06 16.20 -11.37
CA PRO A 11 -4.10 15.23 -11.69
C PRO A 11 -5.19 15.24 -10.62
N PRO A 12 -6.45 14.98 -10.98
CA PRO A 12 -7.55 14.99 -10.02
C PRO A 12 -7.29 13.97 -8.90
N ALA A 13 -7.66 14.32 -7.69
CA ALA A 13 -7.52 13.45 -6.55
C ALA A 13 -8.36 12.18 -6.75
N LYS A 14 -7.71 11.01 -6.63
CA LYS A 14 -8.34 9.69 -6.72
C LYS A 14 -8.96 9.30 -5.39
N LEU A 15 -8.25 9.63 -4.31
CA LEU A 15 -8.68 9.42 -2.93
C LEU A 15 -8.56 10.73 -2.18
N VAL A 16 -9.56 11.03 -1.38
CA VAL A 16 -9.53 12.16 -0.44
C VAL A 16 -9.90 11.62 0.94
N VAL A 17 -8.98 11.76 1.86
CA VAL A 17 -9.19 11.57 3.30
C VAL A 17 -9.41 12.97 3.87
N ASP A 18 -10.57 13.21 4.46
CA ASP A 18 -11.04 14.54 4.84
C ASP A 18 -11.34 14.56 6.34
N HIS A 19 -10.42 15.12 7.15
CA HIS A 19 -10.51 15.28 8.60
C HIS A 19 -10.89 13.99 9.37
N VAL A 20 -10.26 12.86 9.02
CA VAL A 20 -10.57 11.55 9.58
C VAL A 20 -10.02 11.41 10.99
N SER A 21 -10.91 11.06 11.94
CA SER A 21 -10.53 10.62 13.29
C SER A 21 -11.17 9.29 13.62
N LYS A 22 -10.48 8.47 14.45
CA LYS A 22 -10.92 7.12 14.81
C LYS A 22 -10.59 6.78 16.25
N TRP A 23 -11.58 6.23 16.97
CA TRP A 23 -11.44 5.70 18.33
C TRP A 23 -11.85 4.23 18.37
N PHE A 24 -11.14 3.44 19.15
CA PHE A 24 -11.50 2.05 19.43
C PHE A 24 -11.80 1.87 20.92
N GLN A 25 -12.89 1.20 21.22
CA GLN A 25 -13.23 0.78 22.58
C GLN A 25 -12.53 -0.55 22.91
N GLN A 26 -11.60 -0.55 23.85
CA GLN A 26 -10.95 -1.75 24.35
C GLN A 26 -11.29 -1.94 25.83
N LYS A 27 -12.13 -2.92 26.12
CA LYS A 27 -12.57 -3.32 27.49
C LYS A 27 -12.87 -2.14 28.45
N ARG A 28 -11.85 -1.41 28.94
CA ARG A 28 -11.95 -0.29 29.88
C ARG A 28 -11.28 1.00 29.41
N GLN A 29 -10.70 1.00 28.22
CA GLN A 29 -9.99 2.16 27.68
C GLN A 29 -10.45 2.49 26.27
N THR A 30 -10.53 3.78 25.96
CA THR A 30 -10.72 4.27 24.60
C THR A 30 -9.35 4.59 24.01
N VAL A 31 -9.00 3.90 22.92
CA VAL A 31 -7.76 4.16 22.19
C VAL A 31 -8.07 5.14 21.05
N HIS A 32 -7.46 6.32 21.09
CA HIS A 32 -7.52 7.29 20.01
C HIS A 32 -6.47 6.91 18.95
N ALA A 33 -6.91 6.24 17.89
CA ALA A 33 -6.03 5.66 16.89
C ALA A 33 -5.60 6.67 15.83
N LEU A 34 -6.54 7.51 15.34
CA LEU A 34 -6.29 8.55 14.34
C LEU A 34 -6.93 9.87 14.79
N ASP A 35 -6.23 10.97 14.56
CA ASP A 35 -6.67 12.29 14.95
C ASP A 35 -6.46 13.30 13.81
N ASP A 36 -7.57 13.77 13.25
CA ASP A 36 -7.66 14.81 12.23
C ASP A 36 -6.74 14.59 11.01
N VAL A 37 -6.82 13.38 10.44
CA VAL A 37 -5.99 12.99 9.31
C VAL A 37 -6.62 13.48 8.00
N SER A 38 -5.89 14.31 7.25
CA SER A 38 -6.27 14.77 5.91
C SER A 38 -5.19 14.44 4.90
N LEU A 39 -5.58 13.81 3.77
CA LEU A 39 -4.66 13.37 2.72
C LEU A 39 -5.39 13.29 1.38
N GLU A 40 -4.78 13.88 0.36
CA GLU A 40 -5.20 13.70 -1.03
C GLU A 40 -4.19 12.82 -1.76
N VAL A 41 -4.68 11.85 -2.52
CA VAL A 41 -3.88 10.96 -3.37
C VAL A 41 -4.34 11.14 -4.81
N ALA A 42 -3.42 11.53 -5.67
CA ALA A 42 -3.70 11.74 -7.09
C ALA A 42 -3.94 10.42 -7.85
N GLU A 43 -4.63 10.49 -8.98
CA GLU A 43 -4.79 9.32 -9.84
C GLU A 43 -3.44 8.88 -10.40
N GLY A 44 -3.14 7.58 -10.25
CA GLY A 44 -1.87 7.00 -10.70
C GLY A 44 -0.68 7.28 -9.78
N GLU A 45 -0.89 7.89 -8.62
CA GLU A 45 0.17 8.15 -7.63
C GLU A 45 0.51 6.90 -6.83
N PHE A 46 1.81 6.73 -6.52
CA PHE A 46 2.32 5.75 -5.57
C PHE A 46 2.67 6.47 -4.27
N ILE A 47 1.78 6.44 -3.29
CA ILE A 47 2.00 7.04 -1.98
C ILE A 47 2.37 5.98 -0.95
N VAL A 48 3.36 6.29 -0.09
CA VAL A 48 3.81 5.39 0.97
C VAL A 48 3.65 6.06 2.32
N MET A 49 2.98 5.38 3.25
CA MET A 49 2.84 5.81 4.64
C MET A 49 3.88 5.12 5.51
N VAL A 50 4.68 5.90 6.24
CA VAL A 50 5.67 5.41 7.19
C VAL A 50 5.44 5.98 8.58
N GLY A 51 5.80 5.24 9.61
CA GLY A 51 5.66 5.64 11.00
C GLY A 51 5.87 4.47 11.94
N PRO A 52 5.94 4.70 13.25
CA PRO A 52 6.14 3.64 14.24
C PRO A 52 4.97 2.64 14.25
N SER A 53 5.21 1.47 14.84
CA SER A 53 4.13 0.48 15.05
C SER A 53 3.04 1.08 15.94
N GLY A 54 1.77 0.81 15.60
CA GLY A 54 0.63 1.32 16.34
C GLY A 54 0.22 2.77 16.07
N CYS A 55 0.89 3.49 15.14
CA CYS A 55 0.52 4.87 14.81
C CYS A 55 -0.72 5.00 13.89
N GLY A 56 -1.48 3.94 13.64
CA GLY A 56 -2.75 4.01 12.91
C GLY A 56 -2.66 3.84 11.39
N LYS A 57 -1.50 3.46 10.81
CA LYS A 57 -1.34 3.27 9.34
C LYS A 57 -2.32 2.24 8.78
N SER A 58 -2.38 1.06 9.39
CA SER A 58 -3.31 -0.01 8.99
C SER A 58 -4.75 0.41 9.18
N THR A 59 -5.07 1.10 10.28
CA THR A 59 -6.41 1.66 10.52
C THR A 59 -6.82 2.64 9.43
N LEU A 60 -5.92 3.56 9.05
CA LEU A 60 -6.20 4.51 7.96
C LEU A 60 -6.40 3.77 6.63
N LEU A 61 -5.58 2.76 6.35
CA LEU A 61 -5.71 1.94 5.14
C LEU A 61 -7.05 1.19 5.12
N GLU A 62 -7.50 0.63 6.25
CA GLU A 62 -8.80 -0.04 6.39
C GLU A 62 -9.97 0.93 6.19
N ILE A 63 -9.86 2.17 6.68
CA ILE A 63 -10.86 3.21 6.46
C ILE A 63 -10.91 3.59 4.97
N ILE A 64 -9.78 3.75 4.30
CA ILE A 64 -9.71 4.01 2.85
C ILE A 64 -10.32 2.84 2.07
N ALA A 65 -10.13 1.61 2.52
CA ALA A 65 -10.74 0.43 1.93
C ALA A 65 -12.27 0.37 2.09
N GLY A 66 -12.80 1.01 3.13
CA GLY A 66 -14.19 0.92 3.56
C GLY A 66 -14.49 -0.31 4.41
N LEU A 67 -13.44 -0.92 5.00
CA LEU A 67 -13.52 -2.04 5.95
C LEU A 67 -13.82 -1.53 7.36
N GLU A 68 -13.33 -0.34 7.69
CA GLU A 68 -13.58 0.35 8.94
C GLU A 68 -14.23 1.71 8.65
N LYS A 69 -15.07 2.21 9.57
CA LYS A 69 -15.71 3.52 9.46
C LYS A 69 -14.95 4.54 10.30
N PRO A 70 -14.70 5.75 9.79
CA PRO A 70 -14.21 6.83 10.64
C PRO A 70 -15.30 7.27 11.62
N ASP A 71 -14.90 7.73 12.80
CA ASP A 71 -15.85 8.32 13.79
C ASP A 71 -16.08 9.81 13.50
N LYS A 72 -15.08 10.50 12.88
CA LYS A 72 -15.23 11.85 12.32
C LYS A 72 -14.58 11.91 10.94
N GLY A 73 -15.01 12.89 10.15
CA GLY A 73 -14.54 13.07 8.79
C GLY A 73 -15.11 12.05 7.81
N ARG A 74 -14.48 11.93 6.66
CA ARG A 74 -14.93 11.04 5.58
C ARG A 74 -13.79 10.67 4.65
N VAL A 75 -14.01 9.62 3.86
CA VAL A 75 -13.13 9.27 2.74
C VAL A 75 -13.94 9.28 1.45
N LEU A 76 -13.38 9.87 0.41
CA LEU A 76 -13.93 9.84 -0.94
C LEU A 76 -12.99 9.06 -1.86
N ALA A 77 -13.57 8.29 -2.78
CA ALA A 77 -12.88 7.66 -3.90
C ALA A 77 -13.62 8.00 -5.18
N ASP A 78 -12.92 8.52 -6.20
CA ASP A 78 -13.56 9.06 -7.41
C ASP A 78 -14.72 10.06 -7.07
N ASN A 79 -14.50 10.93 -6.09
CA ASN A 79 -15.48 11.89 -5.55
C ASN A 79 -16.75 11.25 -4.95
N GLN A 80 -16.75 9.95 -4.69
CA GLN A 80 -17.87 9.25 -4.08
C GLN A 80 -17.49 8.81 -2.65
N PRO A 81 -18.40 8.94 -1.66
CA PRO A 81 -18.13 8.50 -0.30
C PRO A 81 -17.82 7.00 -0.22
N VAL A 82 -16.79 6.65 0.54
CA VAL A 82 -16.42 5.28 0.84
C VAL A 82 -17.21 4.81 2.06
N LEU A 83 -18.32 4.11 1.84
CA LEU A 83 -19.20 3.62 2.91
C LEU A 83 -19.02 2.10 3.17
N ARG A 84 -18.40 1.38 2.23
CA ARG A 84 -18.20 -0.08 2.28
C ARG A 84 -17.07 -0.51 1.34
N PRO A 85 -16.53 -1.74 1.47
CA PRO A 85 -15.57 -2.29 0.53
C PRO A 85 -16.11 -2.29 -0.90
N GLY A 86 -15.22 -2.05 -1.86
CA GLY A 86 -15.58 -1.96 -3.27
C GLY A 86 -14.57 -2.64 -4.20
N ARG A 87 -15.03 -3.18 -5.33
CA ARG A 87 -14.19 -3.91 -6.32
C ARG A 87 -13.04 -3.08 -6.90
N HIS A 88 -13.16 -1.74 -6.84
CA HIS A 88 -12.15 -0.84 -7.39
C HIS A 88 -10.99 -0.55 -6.42
N ARG A 89 -11.18 -0.89 -5.15
CA ARG A 89 -10.18 -0.77 -4.08
C ARG A 89 -9.87 -2.16 -3.53
N LEU A 90 -8.69 -2.67 -3.80
CA LEU A 90 -8.28 -3.99 -3.36
C LEU A 90 -7.24 -3.85 -2.26
N VAL A 91 -7.41 -4.62 -1.18
CA VAL A 91 -6.52 -4.64 -0.03
C VAL A 91 -5.64 -5.88 -0.07
N MET A 92 -4.35 -5.69 0.14
CA MET A 92 -3.40 -6.72 0.49
C MET A 92 -2.99 -6.51 1.96
N PHE A 93 -3.42 -7.42 2.81
CA PHE A 93 -3.13 -7.39 4.25
C PHE A 93 -1.70 -7.86 4.55
N GLN A 94 -1.19 -7.49 5.71
CA GLN A 94 0.11 -7.93 6.22
C GLN A 94 0.20 -9.46 6.28
N GLU A 95 -0.84 -10.13 6.79
CA GLU A 95 -0.98 -11.56 6.64
C GLU A 95 -1.44 -11.90 5.22
N SER A 96 -0.88 -12.94 4.62
CA SER A 96 -1.19 -13.34 3.24
C SER A 96 -2.67 -13.67 3.00
N ALA A 97 -3.39 -14.05 4.07
CA ALA A 97 -4.83 -14.38 4.07
C ALA A 97 -5.25 -15.22 2.84
N LEU A 98 -4.45 -16.23 2.51
CA LEU A 98 -4.76 -17.14 1.40
C LEU A 98 -5.89 -18.08 1.79
N PHE A 99 -6.70 -18.47 0.82
CA PHE A 99 -7.74 -19.48 1.00
C PHE A 99 -7.09 -20.86 1.15
N PRO A 100 -7.12 -21.49 2.34
CA PRO A 100 -6.38 -22.73 2.58
C PRO A 100 -6.94 -23.94 1.82
N TRP A 101 -8.18 -23.88 1.34
CA TRP A 101 -8.85 -24.88 0.53
C TRP A 101 -8.60 -24.76 -0.98
N LEU A 102 -7.85 -23.74 -1.41
CA LEU A 102 -7.45 -23.53 -2.79
C LEU A 102 -5.93 -23.75 -2.93
N ASN A 103 -5.50 -24.27 -4.07
CA ASN A 103 -4.09 -24.24 -4.46
C ASN A 103 -3.64 -22.82 -4.84
N VAL A 104 -2.37 -22.66 -5.17
CA VAL A 104 -1.76 -21.38 -5.56
C VAL A 104 -2.52 -20.74 -6.73
N PHE A 105 -2.76 -21.51 -7.80
CA PHE A 105 -3.48 -21.03 -8.98
C PHE A 105 -4.93 -20.66 -8.65
N GLY A 106 -5.61 -21.47 -7.85
CA GLY A 106 -6.97 -21.22 -7.39
C GLY A 106 -7.11 -19.92 -6.60
N ASN A 107 -6.13 -19.60 -5.75
CA ASN A 107 -6.09 -18.35 -5.00
C ASN A 107 -6.05 -17.13 -5.93
N VAL A 108 -5.20 -17.13 -6.96
CA VAL A 108 -5.13 -16.01 -7.92
C VAL A 108 -6.39 -15.95 -8.78
N MET A 109 -6.88 -17.10 -9.23
CA MET A 109 -8.13 -17.22 -10.02
C MET A 109 -9.35 -16.71 -9.26
N PHE A 110 -9.39 -16.82 -7.92
CA PHE A 110 -10.51 -16.37 -7.12
C PHE A 110 -10.79 -14.86 -7.32
N GLY A 111 -9.75 -14.02 -7.22
CA GLY A 111 -9.89 -12.59 -7.48
C GLY A 111 -10.38 -12.28 -8.89
N LEU A 112 -9.91 -13.04 -9.87
CA LEU A 112 -10.29 -12.89 -11.29
C LEU A 112 -11.72 -13.34 -11.58
N LYS A 113 -12.27 -14.31 -10.83
CA LYS A 113 -13.68 -14.73 -10.96
C LYS A 113 -14.65 -13.60 -10.60
N LEU A 114 -14.27 -12.72 -9.68
CA LEU A 114 -15.08 -11.59 -9.26
C LEU A 114 -15.03 -10.42 -10.26
N LYS A 115 -14.13 -10.46 -11.25
CA LYS A 115 -13.99 -9.42 -12.27
C LYS A 115 -14.93 -9.72 -13.45
N PRO A 116 -15.90 -8.83 -13.77
CA PRO A 116 -16.75 -8.98 -14.94
C PRO A 116 -15.95 -8.80 -16.24
N GLY A 117 -16.48 -9.35 -17.34
CA GLY A 117 -15.97 -9.11 -18.69
C GLY A 117 -14.82 -10.02 -19.14
N LEU A 118 -14.20 -10.83 -18.25
CA LEU A 118 -13.16 -11.79 -18.62
C LEU A 118 -13.76 -13.20 -18.81
N ARG A 119 -13.46 -13.83 -19.95
CA ARG A 119 -13.75 -15.25 -20.19
C ARG A 119 -12.82 -16.15 -19.36
N ASN A 120 -13.22 -17.37 -19.09
CA ASN A 120 -12.43 -18.28 -18.25
C ASN A 120 -11.01 -18.53 -18.79
N ARG A 121 -10.84 -18.63 -20.11
CA ARG A 121 -9.54 -18.75 -20.76
C ARG A 121 -8.64 -17.54 -20.47
N GLU A 122 -9.17 -16.33 -20.61
CA GLU A 122 -8.43 -15.08 -20.35
C GLU A 122 -8.02 -14.97 -18.87
N ARG A 123 -8.92 -15.33 -17.96
CA ARG A 123 -8.60 -15.37 -16.51
C ARG A 123 -7.43 -16.31 -16.22
N ARG A 124 -7.41 -17.48 -16.84
CA ARG A 124 -6.32 -18.46 -16.68
C ARG A 124 -4.99 -17.88 -17.17
N GLU A 125 -4.96 -17.23 -18.32
CA GLU A 125 -3.74 -16.61 -18.85
C GLU A 125 -3.26 -15.45 -17.96
N VAL A 126 -4.16 -14.61 -17.46
CA VAL A 126 -3.84 -13.56 -16.50
C VAL A 126 -3.28 -14.14 -15.20
N ALA A 127 -3.88 -15.21 -14.66
CA ALA A 127 -3.38 -15.85 -13.45
C ALA A 127 -1.98 -16.41 -13.63
N LYS A 128 -1.72 -17.11 -14.74
CA LYS A 128 -0.39 -17.64 -15.08
C LYS A 128 0.64 -16.52 -15.21
N PHE A 129 0.29 -15.44 -15.91
CA PHE A 129 1.17 -14.27 -16.06
C PHE A 129 1.61 -13.71 -14.70
N PHE A 130 0.67 -13.49 -13.76
CA PHE A 130 1.04 -12.96 -12.45
C PHE A 130 1.79 -13.97 -11.59
N LEU A 131 1.52 -15.27 -11.71
CA LEU A 131 2.29 -16.32 -11.02
C LEU A 131 3.71 -16.45 -11.57
N HIS A 132 3.89 -16.31 -12.89
CA HIS A 132 5.22 -16.20 -13.48
C HIS A 132 5.97 -14.95 -12.97
N LEU A 133 5.31 -13.80 -12.95
CA LEU A 133 5.87 -12.53 -12.48
C LEU A 133 6.42 -12.61 -11.04
N VAL A 134 5.72 -13.34 -10.16
CA VAL A 134 6.17 -13.54 -8.77
C VAL A 134 7.04 -14.79 -8.58
N GLY A 135 7.47 -15.44 -9.67
CA GLY A 135 8.37 -16.60 -9.65
C GLY A 135 7.75 -17.87 -9.07
N LEU A 136 6.42 -18.04 -9.19
CA LEU A 136 5.68 -19.20 -8.65
C LEU A 136 5.02 -20.07 -9.72
N GLU A 137 5.44 -19.99 -10.96
CA GLU A 137 4.87 -20.77 -12.06
C GLU A 137 4.98 -22.30 -11.85
N LYS A 138 6.07 -22.76 -11.23
CA LYS A 138 6.30 -24.17 -10.92
C LYS A 138 5.47 -24.70 -9.75
N PHE A 139 4.85 -23.79 -8.98
CA PHE A 139 4.09 -24.08 -7.78
C PHE A 139 2.58 -23.86 -7.93
N MET A 140 2.08 -23.74 -9.19
CA MET A 140 0.66 -23.42 -9.44
C MET A 140 -0.32 -24.40 -8.79
N GLU A 141 0.04 -25.70 -8.76
CA GLU A 141 -0.80 -26.74 -8.21
C GLU A 141 -0.53 -27.04 -6.71
N ALA A 142 0.49 -26.39 -6.12
CA ALA A 142 0.83 -26.58 -4.71
C ALA A 142 -0.28 -26.04 -3.80
N ASN A 143 -0.50 -26.72 -2.68
CA ASN A 143 -1.43 -26.28 -1.66
C ASN A 143 -0.81 -25.17 -0.79
N VAL A 144 -1.64 -24.33 -0.17
CA VAL A 144 -1.16 -23.21 0.66
C VAL A 144 -0.28 -23.66 1.83
N HIS A 145 -0.54 -24.83 2.42
CA HIS A 145 0.24 -25.34 3.56
C HIS A 145 1.64 -25.82 3.18
N GLU A 146 1.88 -26.10 1.89
CA GLU A 146 3.19 -26.52 1.36
C GLU A 146 4.13 -25.33 1.09
N LEU A 147 3.61 -24.09 1.19
CA LEU A 147 4.35 -22.88 0.87
C LEU A 147 5.08 -22.30 2.09
N SER A 148 6.29 -21.77 1.86
CA SER A 148 6.96 -20.90 2.82
C SER A 148 6.18 -19.59 3.03
N GLY A 149 6.47 -18.84 4.10
CA GLY A 149 5.86 -17.54 4.37
C GLY A 149 6.05 -16.55 3.22
N GLY A 150 7.26 -16.49 2.65
CA GLY A 150 7.56 -15.65 1.49
C GLY A 150 6.80 -16.07 0.23
N MET A 151 6.65 -17.38 -0.02
CA MET A 151 5.83 -17.86 -1.14
C MET A 151 4.35 -17.49 -0.96
N LYS A 152 3.81 -17.64 0.24
CA LYS A 152 2.44 -17.20 0.56
C LYS A 152 2.23 -15.71 0.26
N GLN A 153 3.19 -14.87 0.62
CA GLN A 153 3.13 -13.43 0.37
C GLN A 153 3.17 -13.12 -1.13
N ARG A 154 4.00 -13.83 -1.90
CA ARG A 154 4.03 -13.70 -3.37
C ARG A 154 2.73 -14.14 -4.04
N VAL A 155 2.08 -15.19 -3.55
CA VAL A 155 0.73 -15.58 -4.03
C VAL A 155 -0.29 -14.51 -3.72
N ALA A 156 -0.27 -13.92 -2.50
CA ALA A 156 -1.17 -12.85 -2.11
C ALA A 156 -0.97 -11.60 -3.00
N LEU A 157 0.27 -11.26 -3.33
CA LEU A 157 0.61 -10.19 -4.26
C LEU A 157 0.06 -10.45 -5.67
N ALA A 158 0.29 -11.65 -6.21
CA ALA A 158 -0.27 -12.04 -7.52
C ALA A 158 -1.81 -11.97 -7.51
N ARG A 159 -2.47 -12.45 -6.45
CA ARG A 159 -3.93 -12.38 -6.27
C ARG A 159 -4.43 -10.94 -6.22
N ALA A 160 -3.68 -10.03 -5.60
CA ALA A 160 -4.03 -8.62 -5.48
C ALA A 160 -3.84 -7.86 -6.81
N LEU A 161 -2.80 -8.16 -7.56
CA LEU A 161 -2.49 -7.49 -8.83
C LEU A 161 -3.33 -7.99 -10.02
N ALA A 162 -3.66 -9.28 -10.05
CA ALA A 162 -4.32 -9.93 -11.19
C ALA A 162 -5.67 -9.28 -11.57
N PRO A 163 -6.57 -8.91 -10.64
CA PRO A 163 -7.83 -8.26 -10.96
C PRO A 163 -7.68 -6.87 -11.57
N ASN A 164 -6.47 -6.30 -11.53
CA ASN A 164 -6.16 -4.96 -12.04
C ASN A 164 -7.06 -3.87 -11.42
N PRO A 165 -7.06 -3.69 -10.09
CA PRO A 165 -7.88 -2.70 -9.41
C PRO A 165 -7.48 -1.27 -9.81
N ARG A 166 -8.36 -0.29 -9.58
CA ARG A 166 -8.01 1.14 -9.77
C ARG A 166 -7.13 1.66 -8.64
N VAL A 167 -7.42 1.24 -7.43
CA VAL A 167 -6.67 1.56 -6.21
C VAL A 167 -6.19 0.26 -5.57
N LEU A 168 -4.92 0.18 -5.26
CA LEU A 168 -4.30 -0.93 -4.55
C LEU A 168 -3.81 -0.44 -3.19
N LEU A 169 -4.30 -1.05 -2.13
CA LEU A 169 -3.98 -0.76 -0.74
C LEU A 169 -3.13 -1.90 -0.21
N MET A 170 -1.93 -1.63 0.25
CA MET A 170 -0.97 -2.64 0.68
C MET A 170 -0.48 -2.37 2.10
N ASP A 171 -0.68 -3.31 2.99
CA ASP A 171 -0.20 -3.24 4.36
C ASP A 171 1.00 -4.16 4.56
N GLU A 172 2.19 -3.59 4.69
CA GLU A 172 3.48 -4.28 4.86
C GLU A 172 3.69 -5.51 3.93
N PRO A 173 3.45 -5.38 2.62
CA PRO A 173 3.34 -6.53 1.70
C PRO A 173 4.64 -7.33 1.53
N PHE A 174 5.77 -6.80 1.97
CA PHE A 174 7.09 -7.42 1.79
C PHE A 174 7.75 -7.85 3.10
N ALA A 175 7.05 -7.73 4.24
CA ALA A 175 7.65 -8.01 5.55
C ALA A 175 8.18 -9.45 5.70
N ALA A 176 7.49 -10.43 5.10
CA ALA A 176 7.84 -11.84 5.20
C ALA A 176 8.79 -12.36 4.08
N LEU A 177 9.33 -11.45 3.24
CA LEU A 177 10.21 -11.83 2.13
C LEU A 177 11.68 -11.76 2.52
N ASP A 178 12.49 -12.66 1.95
CA ASP A 178 13.95 -12.55 1.98
C ASP A 178 14.44 -11.34 1.15
N ALA A 179 15.66 -10.88 1.42
CA ALA A 179 16.20 -9.67 0.83
C ALA A 179 16.25 -9.71 -0.71
N MET A 180 16.72 -10.80 -1.31
CA MET A 180 16.86 -10.91 -2.77
C MET A 180 15.49 -10.91 -3.47
N THR A 181 14.53 -11.69 -2.95
CA THR A 181 13.16 -11.73 -3.47
C THR A 181 12.48 -10.37 -3.36
N ARG A 182 12.70 -9.66 -2.25
CA ARG A 182 12.15 -8.34 -1.98
C ARG A 182 12.67 -7.31 -2.99
N GLU A 183 13.97 -7.28 -3.23
CA GLU A 183 14.58 -6.36 -4.21
C GLU A 183 14.06 -6.60 -5.63
N GLN A 184 13.95 -7.86 -6.05
CA GLN A 184 13.37 -8.20 -7.34
C GLN A 184 11.93 -7.68 -7.47
N LEU A 185 11.10 -7.88 -6.44
CA LEU A 185 9.71 -7.42 -6.45
C LEU A 185 9.57 -5.90 -6.44
N TYR A 186 10.52 -5.14 -5.87
CA TYR A 186 10.52 -3.68 -6.01
C TYR A 186 10.67 -3.26 -7.47
N GLY A 187 11.56 -3.91 -8.23
CA GLY A 187 11.70 -3.68 -9.66
C GLY A 187 10.42 -4.00 -10.42
N ASP A 188 9.84 -5.18 -10.16
CA ASP A 188 8.63 -5.65 -10.84
C ASP A 188 7.43 -4.74 -10.56
N ILE A 189 7.22 -4.33 -9.31
CA ILE A 189 6.14 -3.39 -8.95
C ILE A 189 6.32 -2.03 -9.61
N GLN A 190 7.55 -1.49 -9.64
CA GLN A 190 7.82 -0.24 -10.34
C GLN A 190 7.48 -0.35 -11.82
N GLN A 191 7.87 -1.43 -12.50
CA GLN A 191 7.55 -1.66 -13.91
C GLN A 191 6.03 -1.78 -14.16
N ILE A 192 5.32 -2.54 -13.30
CA ILE A 192 3.86 -2.66 -13.37
C ILE A 192 3.20 -1.30 -13.19
N TRP A 193 3.64 -0.54 -12.21
CA TRP A 193 3.12 0.79 -11.92
C TRP A 193 3.37 1.76 -13.08
N GLN A 194 4.59 1.80 -13.64
CA GLN A 194 4.92 2.65 -14.79
C GLN A 194 4.05 2.36 -16.01
N LYS A 195 3.81 1.07 -16.30
CA LYS A 195 2.99 0.66 -17.44
C LYS A 195 1.49 0.92 -17.25
N ARG A 196 0.99 0.87 -16.02
CA ARG A 196 -0.45 0.87 -15.73
C ARG A 196 -0.95 2.08 -14.95
N ARG A 197 -0.04 2.89 -14.41
CA ARG A 197 -0.34 4.10 -13.61
C ARG A 197 -1.46 3.88 -12.58
N LYS A 198 -1.29 2.84 -11.75
CA LYS A 198 -2.25 2.54 -10.68
C LYS A 198 -2.05 3.47 -9.50
N THR A 199 -3.14 3.87 -8.88
CA THR A 199 -3.07 4.53 -7.57
C THR A 199 -2.74 3.49 -6.52
N ILE A 200 -1.64 3.67 -5.80
CA ILE A 200 -1.17 2.74 -4.77
C ILE A 200 -1.01 3.49 -3.45
N VAL A 201 -1.63 2.96 -2.40
CA VAL A 201 -1.38 3.37 -1.02
C VAL A 201 -0.67 2.21 -0.33
N PHE A 202 0.54 2.45 0.09
CA PHE A 202 1.44 1.43 0.61
C PHE A 202 1.85 1.79 2.04
N VAL A 203 1.76 0.84 2.95
CA VAL A 203 2.20 0.98 4.33
C VAL A 203 3.46 0.17 4.55
N THR A 204 4.46 0.78 5.16
CA THR A 204 5.68 0.10 5.59
C THR A 204 6.30 0.80 6.80
N HIS A 205 7.14 0.08 7.53
CA HIS A 205 8.06 0.66 8.52
C HIS A 205 9.48 0.86 7.95
N ASN A 206 9.73 0.42 6.71
CA ASN A 206 11.02 0.51 6.05
C ASN A 206 11.12 1.78 5.20
N VAL A 207 11.85 2.78 5.68
CA VAL A 207 12.03 4.08 4.98
C VAL A 207 12.74 3.94 3.63
N ARG A 208 13.54 2.89 3.45
CA ARG A 208 14.24 2.64 2.19
C ARG A 208 13.27 2.11 1.12
N GLU A 209 12.29 1.28 1.51
CA GLU A 209 11.16 0.91 0.64
C GLU A 209 10.38 2.15 0.21
N ALA A 210 10.09 3.01 1.18
CA ALA A 210 9.36 4.26 0.91
C ALA A 210 10.13 5.15 -0.09
N ALA A 211 11.44 5.37 0.10
CA ALA A 211 12.25 6.14 -0.82
C ALA A 211 12.32 5.50 -2.22
N CYS A 212 12.38 4.16 -2.30
CA CYS A 212 12.48 3.44 -3.57
C CYS A 212 11.16 3.47 -4.36
N LEU A 213 10.02 3.34 -3.70
CA LEU A 213 8.74 3.09 -4.37
C LEU A 213 7.84 4.34 -4.48
N ALA A 214 7.91 5.30 -3.55
CA ALA A 214 6.95 6.38 -3.45
C ALA A 214 7.16 7.51 -4.48
N ASP A 215 6.07 8.14 -4.90
CA ASP A 215 6.10 9.52 -5.41
C ASP A 215 6.10 10.49 -4.22
N ARG A 216 5.26 10.19 -3.20
CA ARG A 216 5.22 10.92 -1.93
C ARG A 216 5.26 9.95 -0.76
N VAL A 217 6.02 10.34 0.28
CA VAL A 217 6.09 9.61 1.56
C VAL A 217 5.39 10.43 2.62
N VAL A 218 4.40 9.83 3.28
CA VAL A 218 3.65 10.41 4.39
C VAL A 218 4.23 9.91 5.70
N ILE A 219 4.72 10.81 6.53
CA ILE A 219 5.20 10.49 7.88
C ILE A 219 4.06 10.65 8.88
N MET A 220 3.77 9.58 9.62
CA MET A 220 2.77 9.55 10.67
C MET A 220 3.41 9.56 12.06
N SER A 221 2.83 10.35 12.97
CA SER A 221 3.21 10.39 14.39
C SER A 221 2.74 9.14 15.14
N PRO A 222 3.31 8.87 16.33
CA PRO A 222 2.73 7.91 17.26
C PRO A 222 1.33 8.32 17.74
N THR A 223 0.66 7.43 18.45
CA THR A 223 -0.74 7.53 18.91
C THR A 223 -1.03 8.82 19.68
N PRO A 224 -2.05 9.60 19.27
CA PRO A 224 -2.89 9.38 18.11
C PRO A 224 -2.15 9.67 16.81
N GLY A 225 -2.43 8.83 15.79
CA GLY A 225 -1.82 8.98 14.48
C GLY A 225 -2.26 10.26 13.79
N ARG A 226 -1.30 11.10 13.43
CA ARG A 226 -1.48 12.32 12.63
C ARG A 226 -0.46 12.35 11.51
N ILE A 227 -0.78 12.99 10.41
CA ILE A 227 0.22 13.29 9.39
C ILE A 227 1.08 14.44 9.89
N ARG A 228 2.40 14.22 9.95
CA ARG A 228 3.36 15.22 10.39
C ARG A 228 4.02 15.93 9.22
N GLU A 229 4.39 15.17 8.21
CA GLU A 229 5.10 15.69 7.07
C GLU A 229 4.87 14.82 5.84
N ILE A 230 4.97 15.41 4.66
CA ILE A 230 4.86 14.72 3.37
C ILE A 230 6.09 15.08 2.54
N PHE A 231 6.88 14.07 2.17
CA PHE A 231 8.07 14.20 1.36
C PHE A 231 7.80 13.79 -0.08
N GLU A 232 8.17 14.63 -1.04
CA GLU A 232 8.19 14.27 -2.45
C GLU A 232 9.52 13.59 -2.82
N ILE A 233 9.45 12.48 -3.54
CA ILE A 233 10.62 11.76 -4.04
C ILE A 233 10.74 11.99 -5.55
N LYS A 234 11.52 12.99 -5.95
CA LYS A 234 11.70 13.43 -7.35
C LYS A 234 12.76 12.64 -8.12
N LEU A 235 12.98 11.37 -7.77
CA LEU A 235 13.91 10.50 -8.49
C LEU A 235 13.21 9.81 -9.66
N PRO A 236 13.89 9.67 -10.82
CA PRO A 236 13.36 8.91 -11.95
C PRO A 236 13.18 7.43 -11.59
N ARG A 237 12.28 6.74 -12.29
CA ARG A 237 12.07 5.30 -12.16
C ARG A 237 12.53 4.57 -13.45
N PRO A 238 12.93 3.31 -13.39
CA PRO A 238 13.02 2.47 -12.19
C PRO A 238 14.15 2.90 -11.26
N ARG A 239 13.91 2.84 -9.95
CA ARG A 239 14.89 3.16 -8.92
C ARG A 239 15.54 1.88 -8.42
N ASP A 240 16.85 1.89 -8.31
CA ASP A 240 17.61 0.80 -7.68
C ASP A 240 17.60 1.00 -6.17
N PHE A 241 17.06 -0.02 -5.44
CA PHE A 241 16.98 -0.03 -3.99
C PHE A 241 18.34 0.16 -3.31
N ASN A 242 19.45 -0.28 -3.97
CA ASN A 242 20.80 -0.21 -3.43
C ASN A 242 21.56 1.05 -3.84
N SER A 243 20.95 1.97 -4.61
CA SER A 243 21.60 3.21 -5.03
C SER A 243 21.88 4.18 -3.87
N ILE A 244 22.86 5.04 -4.08
CA ILE A 244 23.26 6.08 -3.12
C ILE A 244 22.14 7.11 -2.95
N GLU A 245 21.41 7.42 -4.02
CA GLU A 245 20.29 8.35 -4.02
C GLU A 245 19.17 7.86 -3.10
N ILE A 246 18.81 6.58 -3.17
CA ILE A 246 17.82 5.96 -2.29
C ILE A 246 18.32 5.94 -0.84
N ALA A 247 19.59 5.63 -0.61
CA ALA A 247 20.16 5.66 0.73
C ALA A 247 20.11 7.07 1.36
N ARG A 248 20.36 8.11 0.56
CA ARG A 248 20.30 9.52 1.00
C ARG A 248 18.87 9.92 1.38
N HIS A 249 17.87 9.62 0.53
CA HIS A 249 16.45 9.89 0.83
C HIS A 249 15.98 9.10 2.06
N ALA A 250 16.37 7.84 2.19
CA ALA A 250 16.06 7.03 3.37
C ALA A 250 16.66 7.63 4.67
N SER A 251 17.86 8.20 4.59
CA SER A 251 18.49 8.89 5.72
C SER A 251 17.70 10.15 6.12
N GLN A 252 17.22 10.94 5.15
CA GLN A 252 16.38 12.12 5.40
C GLN A 252 15.06 11.72 6.07
N LEU A 253 14.36 10.71 5.53
CA LEU A 253 13.14 10.18 6.11
C LEU A 253 13.34 9.64 7.53
N THR A 254 14.49 8.98 7.77
CA THR A 254 14.84 8.46 9.10
C THR A 254 15.07 9.61 10.10
N ALA A 255 15.74 10.67 9.67
CA ALA A 255 15.98 11.84 10.53
C ALA A 255 14.65 12.52 10.91
N ALA A 256 13.75 12.71 9.95
CA ALA A 256 12.42 13.26 10.21
C ALA A 256 11.62 12.38 11.19
N LEU A 257 11.56 11.05 10.96
CA LEU A 257 10.89 10.12 11.86
C LEU A 257 11.43 10.18 13.29
N LYS A 258 12.77 10.24 13.46
CA LYS A 258 13.41 10.37 14.79
C LYS A 258 13.06 11.69 15.48
N GLY A 259 12.97 12.78 14.73
CA GLY A 259 12.57 14.08 15.27
C GLY A 259 11.18 14.07 15.89
N TYR A 260 10.25 13.30 15.31
CA TYR A 260 8.87 13.17 15.82
C TYR A 260 8.70 12.08 16.89
N LEU A 261 9.71 11.24 17.11
CA LEU A 261 9.72 10.21 18.16
C LEU A 261 10.39 10.72 19.47
N ALA A 262 11.14 11.83 19.40
CA ALA A 262 11.68 12.44 20.58
C ALA A 262 10.52 12.95 21.47
N PRO A 263 10.52 12.69 22.81
CA PRO A 263 9.54 13.25 23.69
C PRO A 263 9.59 14.78 23.60
N GLU A 264 8.42 15.43 23.53
CA GLU A 264 8.36 16.89 23.64
C GLU A 264 9.08 17.29 24.93
N PRO A 265 9.93 18.35 24.90
CA PRO A 265 10.57 18.81 26.11
C PRO A 265 9.48 19.14 27.12
N VAL A 266 9.51 18.44 28.25
CA VAL A 266 8.62 18.74 29.39
C VAL A 266 8.97 20.13 29.81
N ASN A 267 8.15 21.13 29.51
CA ASN A 267 8.24 22.44 30.13
C ASN A 267 7.94 22.24 31.61
N VAL A 268 9.01 22.16 32.41
CA VAL A 268 8.93 22.24 33.86
C VAL A 268 8.76 23.74 34.15
N GLU A 269 7.52 24.16 34.40
CA GLU A 269 7.19 25.41 35.06
C GLU A 269 7.42 25.30 36.58
#